data_c573966db0c9fcdccd4f3f4a823fa6e7
#
_entry.id   c573966db0c9fcdccd4f3f4a823fa6e7
#
_cell.length_a   1.000
_cell.length_b   1.000
_cell.length_c   1.000
_cell.angle_alpha   90.00
_cell.angle_beta   90.00
_cell.angle_gamma   90.00
#
_symmetry.space_group_name_H-M   'P 1'
#
loop_
_entity.id
_entity.type
_entity.pdbx_description
1 polymer ?
#
loop_
_entity_poly.entity_id
_entity_poly.type
_entity_poly.pdbx_seq_one_letter_code
_entity_poly.pdbx_strand_id
1 'polypeptide(L)'
;MLYGILLATMEIVLRLLQPLFLGLLIRYYNQTKFTYVPVHSISLLRTNNASNLQVYNKKEESTKPVIQPLFLGRLLQYYNSVSVSKEEAYWYAAGIILCSAINIFVVHPYMMAILHMGMKMRVACCSLIYRKALRLSRTALGETTVGQAVNLLSNDVNRFDVAIIFLHYLWIGPLETIIITYFMYREVEISAVIGVAVLLMFIPLQGYLGKRSSILRLRTAMRTDERVRLTNEIISGIQAIKMYTWEKPFSDLIERARRNEIKVIRATSYIRGVTMSFIIFTTRMTLFITILAYVLYDHKITAEKVFILTAYYNILRQTMTVFFPQ
;
A
#
# COMPACT_ATOMS: atom_id res chain seq x y z
N MET A 1 15.95 14.28 27.06
CA MET A 1 16.83 13.24 26.51
C MET A 1 16.38 11.83 26.88
N LEU A 2 16.27 11.44 28.17
CA LEU A 2 15.79 10.11 28.61
C LEU A 2 14.41 9.70 28.01
N TYR A 3 13.47 10.62 27.91
CA TYR A 3 12.12 10.36 27.39
C TYR A 3 12.12 10.08 25.88
N GLY A 4 12.99 10.74 25.10
CA GLY A 4 13.16 10.46 23.66
C GLY A 4 13.81 9.10 23.40
N ILE A 5 14.74 8.69 24.26
CA ILE A 5 15.38 7.37 24.20
C ILE A 5 14.36 6.27 24.54
N LEU A 6 13.50 6.49 25.53
CA LEU A 6 12.47 5.55 25.95
C LEU A 6 11.40 5.36 24.87
N LEU A 7 11.06 6.41 24.14
CA LEU A 7 10.12 6.35 23.02
C LEU A 7 10.75 5.73 21.76
N ALA A 8 12.04 6.01 21.49
CA ALA A 8 12.78 5.33 20.44
C ALA A 8 12.89 3.82 20.73
N THR A 9 13.13 3.44 21.97
CA THR A 9 13.14 2.03 22.36
C THR A 9 11.76 1.40 22.25
N MET A 10 10.67 2.08 22.60
CA MET A 10 9.31 1.57 22.40
C MET A 10 8.97 1.37 20.92
N GLU A 11 9.36 2.30 20.04
CA GLU A 11 9.15 2.14 18.59
C GLU A 11 9.99 0.99 18.02
N ILE A 12 11.25 0.88 18.44
CA ILE A 12 12.12 -0.25 18.09
C ILE A 12 11.56 -1.56 18.62
N VAL A 13 11.07 -1.59 19.86
CA VAL A 13 10.44 -2.77 20.47
C VAL A 13 9.16 -3.15 19.74
N LEU A 14 8.29 -2.20 19.37
CA LEU A 14 7.10 -2.47 18.56
C LEU A 14 7.47 -3.03 17.18
N ARG A 15 8.50 -2.51 16.53
CA ARG A 15 8.98 -3.01 15.24
C ARG A 15 9.72 -4.34 15.33
N LEU A 16 10.41 -4.61 16.44
CA LEU A 16 11.04 -5.92 16.73
C LEU A 16 10.03 -6.98 17.16
N LEU A 17 8.94 -6.57 17.85
CA LEU A 17 7.84 -7.48 18.17
C LEU A 17 7.04 -7.93 16.93
N GLN A 18 7.02 -7.14 15.88
CA GLN A 18 6.36 -7.51 14.62
C GLN A 18 6.93 -8.81 14.01
N PRO A 19 8.25 -8.99 13.81
CA PRO A 19 8.81 -10.26 13.33
C PRO A 19 8.69 -11.38 14.36
N LEU A 20 8.63 -11.09 15.65
CA LEU A 20 8.42 -12.07 16.70
C LEU A 20 6.98 -12.62 16.69
N PHE A 21 5.98 -11.76 16.56
CA PHE A 21 4.58 -12.16 16.34
C PHE A 21 4.41 -12.92 15.02
N LEU A 22 5.09 -12.48 13.98
CA LEU A 22 5.13 -13.16 12.69
C LEU A 22 5.83 -14.53 12.83
N GLY A 23 6.92 -14.60 13.59
CA GLY A 23 7.64 -15.85 13.90
C GLY A 23 6.80 -16.84 14.68
N LEU A 24 5.98 -16.38 15.64
CA LEU A 24 5.03 -17.20 16.38
C LEU A 24 3.92 -17.73 15.46
N LEU A 25 3.41 -16.90 14.56
CA LEU A 25 2.40 -17.29 13.57
C LEU A 25 2.95 -18.29 12.55
N ILE A 26 4.21 -18.13 12.13
CA ILE A 26 4.95 -19.09 11.30
C ILE A 26 5.20 -20.38 12.07
N ARG A 27 5.53 -20.32 13.36
CA ARG A 27 5.76 -21.50 14.20
C ARG A 27 4.47 -22.29 14.40
N TYR A 28 3.34 -21.62 14.59
CA TYR A 28 2.01 -22.25 14.65
C TYR A 28 1.66 -22.95 13.34
N TYR A 29 1.95 -22.35 12.18
CA TYR A 29 1.74 -22.97 10.86
C TYR A 29 2.76 -24.08 10.55
N ASN A 30 4.00 -24.04 11.04
CA ASN A 30 4.99 -25.09 10.83
C ASN A 30 4.73 -26.35 11.69
N GLN A 31 3.95 -26.24 12.78
CA GLN A 31 3.50 -27.43 13.55
C GLN A 31 2.45 -28.26 12.81
N THR A 32 1.75 -27.70 11.83
CA THR A 32 0.96 -28.48 10.89
C THR A 32 1.92 -29.02 9.83
N LYS A 33 2.35 -30.29 10.00
CA LYS A 33 3.27 -31.05 9.14
C LYS A 33 3.06 -30.81 7.63
N PHE A 34 3.74 -29.83 7.06
CA PHE A 34 3.86 -29.66 5.61
C PHE A 34 5.19 -30.24 5.16
N THR A 35 5.13 -31.35 4.44
CA THR A 35 6.27 -31.99 3.80
C THR A 35 6.81 -31.05 2.70
N TYR A 36 8.09 -30.72 2.79
CA TYR A 36 8.82 -29.88 1.84
C TYR A 36 8.75 -30.45 0.41
N VAL A 37 8.35 -29.62 -0.54
CA VAL A 37 8.60 -29.84 -1.97
C VAL A 37 9.88 -29.09 -2.33
N PRO A 38 10.86 -29.70 -2.99
CA PRO A 38 12.13 -29.05 -3.29
C PRO A 38 11.98 -27.89 -4.28
N VAL A 39 12.67 -26.80 -3.99
CA VAL A 39 12.55 -25.44 -4.55
C VAL A 39 13.13 -25.31 -5.98
N HIS A 40 13.43 -26.37 -6.69
CA HIS A 40 14.18 -26.32 -7.97
C HIS A 40 13.40 -25.74 -9.18
N SER A 41 12.11 -25.37 -9.02
CA SER A 41 11.26 -24.85 -10.12
C SER A 41 11.05 -23.34 -10.13
N ILE A 42 11.75 -22.58 -9.28
CA ILE A 42 11.47 -21.14 -9.02
C ILE A 42 12.12 -20.19 -10.06
N SER A 43 12.97 -20.70 -10.96
CA SER A 43 13.67 -19.84 -11.92
C SER A 43 12.82 -19.24 -13.04
N LEU A 44 11.59 -19.70 -13.24
CA LEU A 44 10.69 -19.24 -14.31
C LEU A 44 9.72 -18.10 -13.92
N LEU A 45 9.71 -17.66 -12.65
CA LEU A 45 8.76 -16.63 -12.14
C LEU A 45 9.36 -15.21 -12.08
N ARG A 46 10.45 -14.95 -12.82
CA ARG A 46 11.19 -13.67 -12.74
C ARG A 46 10.57 -12.48 -13.48
N THR A 47 9.44 -12.62 -14.16
CA THR A 47 8.90 -11.59 -15.06
C THR A 47 7.84 -10.64 -14.47
N ASN A 48 7.34 -10.86 -13.25
CA ASN A 48 6.32 -9.99 -12.64
C ASN A 48 6.86 -8.96 -11.63
N ASN A 49 8.16 -8.66 -11.66
CA ASN A 49 8.82 -7.82 -10.64
C ASN A 49 8.57 -6.31 -10.76
N ALA A 50 8.07 -5.80 -11.89
CA ALA A 50 7.95 -4.35 -12.09
C ALA A 50 6.85 -3.70 -11.24
N SER A 51 5.70 -4.37 -11.07
CA SER A 51 4.62 -3.87 -10.21
C SER A 51 4.96 -3.99 -8.71
N ASN A 52 5.67 -5.04 -8.33
CA ASN A 52 6.15 -5.23 -6.96
C ASN A 52 7.25 -4.23 -6.60
N LEU A 53 8.13 -3.87 -7.54
CA LEU A 53 9.16 -2.83 -7.36
C LEU A 53 8.55 -1.43 -7.17
N GLN A 54 7.46 -1.10 -7.87
CA GLN A 54 6.76 0.18 -7.65
C GLN A 54 6.09 0.25 -6.28
N VAL A 55 5.53 -0.86 -5.79
CA VAL A 55 5.00 -0.97 -4.42
C VAL A 55 6.15 -0.90 -3.42
N TYR A 56 7.30 -1.47 -3.74
CA TYR A 56 8.51 -1.45 -2.91
C TYR A 56 9.09 -0.03 -2.75
N ASN A 57 9.31 0.69 -3.86
CA ASN A 57 9.82 2.07 -3.83
C ASN A 57 8.87 3.05 -3.13
N LYS A 58 7.56 2.86 -3.29
CA LYS A 58 6.54 3.67 -2.60
C LYS A 58 6.50 3.42 -1.09
N LYS A 59 7.05 2.30 -0.63
CA LYS A 59 7.07 1.86 0.75
C LYS A 59 8.29 2.33 1.52
N GLU A 60 9.40 2.59 0.84
CA GLU A 60 10.61 3.15 1.43
C GLU A 60 10.36 4.57 1.99
N GLU A 61 9.46 5.33 1.36
CA GLU A 61 9.00 6.63 1.87
C GLU A 61 8.12 6.55 3.14
N SER A 62 7.43 5.42 3.38
CA SER A 62 6.43 5.32 4.46
C SER A 62 6.98 4.92 5.82
N THR A 63 8.23 4.52 5.88
CA THR A 63 8.83 3.96 7.11
C THR A 63 9.74 4.95 7.83
N LYS A 64 9.43 6.25 7.74
CA LYS A 64 10.19 7.26 8.49
C LYS A 64 9.94 7.11 9.99
N PRO A 65 10.99 7.07 10.83
CA PRO A 65 10.82 6.97 12.27
C PRO A 65 10.07 8.19 12.81
N VAL A 66 9.08 7.96 13.66
CA VAL A 66 8.22 9.01 14.27
C VAL A 66 9.03 10.05 15.05
N ILE A 67 10.21 9.69 15.51
CA ILE A 67 11.10 10.55 16.32
C ILE A 67 11.97 11.46 15.45
N GLN A 68 12.24 11.09 14.21
CA GLN A 68 13.07 11.90 13.29
C GLN A 68 12.58 13.34 13.10
N PRO A 69 11.26 13.62 12.96
CA PRO A 69 10.74 14.98 12.89
C PRO A 69 11.04 15.84 14.11
N LEU A 70 11.08 15.24 15.32
CA LEU A 70 11.41 15.96 16.55
C LEU A 70 12.88 16.39 16.58
N PHE A 71 13.80 15.50 16.20
CA PHE A 71 15.21 15.87 16.10
C PHE A 71 15.44 16.94 15.04
N LEU A 72 14.75 16.85 13.89
CA LEU A 72 14.81 17.86 12.85
C LEU A 72 14.28 19.22 13.34
N GLY A 73 13.16 19.22 14.06
CA GLY A 73 12.61 20.43 14.66
C GLY A 73 13.58 21.09 15.63
N ARG A 74 14.19 20.33 16.53
CA ARG A 74 15.19 20.84 17.47
C ARG A 74 16.45 21.37 16.77
N LEU A 75 16.87 20.72 15.68
CA LEU A 75 17.98 21.21 14.86
C LEU A 75 17.61 22.53 14.17
N LEU A 76 16.38 22.70 13.67
CA LEU A 76 15.91 23.96 13.09
C LEU A 76 15.82 25.08 14.13
N GLN A 77 15.52 24.75 15.37
CA GLN A 77 15.51 25.71 16.47
C GLN A 77 16.91 26.34 16.70
N TYR A 78 17.98 25.56 16.53
CA TYR A 78 19.34 26.05 16.58
C TYR A 78 19.61 27.18 15.56
N TYR A 79 19.05 27.06 14.34
CA TYR A 79 19.23 28.10 13.32
C TYR A 79 18.36 29.34 13.52
N ASN A 80 17.23 29.20 14.22
CA ASN A 80 16.27 30.31 14.41
C ASN A 80 16.39 31.01 15.77
N SER A 81 17.01 30.40 16.78
CA SER A 81 17.12 30.92 18.12
C SER A 81 18.50 30.65 18.71
N VAL A 82 19.04 31.64 19.44
CA VAL A 82 20.36 31.57 20.10
C VAL A 82 20.35 30.66 21.34
N SER A 83 19.23 30.02 21.65
CA SER A 83 19.01 29.27 22.89
C SER A 83 19.58 27.84 22.92
N VAL A 84 20.02 27.30 21.78
CA VAL A 84 20.57 25.94 21.67
C VAL A 84 22.06 25.99 21.47
N SER A 85 22.84 25.22 22.24
CA SER A 85 24.31 25.21 22.11
C SER A 85 24.74 24.45 20.84
N LYS A 86 25.96 24.76 20.33
CA LYS A 86 26.52 24.03 19.17
C LYS A 86 26.65 22.53 19.43
N GLU A 87 26.99 22.15 20.65
CA GLU A 87 27.13 20.74 21.03
C GLU A 87 25.78 20.00 20.96
N GLU A 88 24.71 20.64 21.43
CA GLU A 88 23.36 20.04 21.33
C GLU A 88 22.91 19.90 19.90
N ALA A 89 23.21 20.84 18.99
CA ALA A 89 22.90 20.76 17.58
C ALA A 89 23.61 19.57 16.91
N TYR A 90 24.87 19.30 17.25
CA TYR A 90 25.58 18.10 16.77
C TYR A 90 24.95 16.82 17.28
N TRP A 91 24.51 16.77 18.55
CA TRP A 91 23.78 15.60 19.07
C TRP A 91 22.45 15.36 18.36
N TYR A 92 21.68 16.42 18.02
CA TYR A 92 20.45 16.27 17.24
C TYR A 92 20.73 15.80 15.80
N ALA A 93 21.76 16.34 15.16
CA ALA A 93 22.17 15.89 13.82
C ALA A 93 22.62 14.41 13.82
N ALA A 94 23.44 14.01 14.79
CA ALA A 94 23.85 12.63 14.98
C ALA A 94 22.63 11.72 15.26
N GLY A 95 21.64 12.18 16.03
CA GLY A 95 20.40 11.49 16.28
C GLY A 95 19.59 11.23 15.01
N ILE A 96 19.51 12.16 14.08
CA ILE A 96 18.83 11.99 12.78
C ILE A 96 19.52 10.90 11.96
N ILE A 97 20.86 10.95 11.87
CA ILE A 97 21.65 9.97 11.13
C ILE A 97 21.48 8.57 11.75
N LEU A 98 21.57 8.48 13.06
CA LEU A 98 21.41 7.22 13.79
C LEU A 98 20.02 6.63 13.61
N CYS A 99 18.96 7.44 13.74
CA CYS A 99 17.59 7.00 13.47
C CYS A 99 17.40 6.49 12.04
N SER A 100 17.99 7.16 11.06
CA SER A 100 17.95 6.75 9.66
C SER A 100 18.67 5.41 9.44
N ALA A 101 19.86 5.26 10.02
CA ALA A 101 20.63 4.02 9.94
C ALA A 101 19.88 2.86 10.58
N ILE A 102 19.37 3.02 11.80
CA ILE A 102 18.57 2.00 12.50
C ILE A 102 17.33 1.63 11.66
N ASN A 103 16.65 2.63 11.07
CA ASN A 103 15.49 2.39 10.23
C ASN A 103 15.81 1.46 9.06
N ILE A 104 16.92 1.69 8.35
CA ILE A 104 17.36 0.85 7.23
C ILE A 104 17.59 -0.59 7.72
N PHE A 105 18.34 -0.76 8.82
CA PHE A 105 18.64 -2.09 9.35
C PHE A 105 17.41 -2.87 9.85
N VAL A 106 16.35 -2.19 10.27
CA VAL A 106 15.11 -2.83 10.75
C VAL A 106 14.12 -3.08 9.63
N VAL A 107 13.94 -2.09 8.73
CA VAL A 107 12.89 -2.15 7.70
C VAL A 107 13.20 -3.19 6.62
N HIS A 108 14.43 -3.28 6.16
CA HIS A 108 14.77 -4.24 5.09
C HIS A 108 14.59 -5.71 5.52
N PRO A 109 15.12 -6.17 6.65
CA PRO A 109 14.87 -7.56 7.12
C PRO A 109 13.38 -7.82 7.39
N TYR A 110 12.66 -6.85 7.95
CA TYR A 110 11.22 -6.96 8.17
C TYR A 110 10.45 -7.16 6.86
N MET A 111 10.79 -6.39 5.81
CA MET A 111 10.18 -6.52 4.50
C MET A 111 10.47 -7.88 3.87
N MET A 112 11.73 -8.34 3.97
CA MET A 112 12.10 -9.68 3.50
C MET A 112 11.32 -10.78 4.23
N ALA A 113 11.12 -10.64 5.54
CA ALA A 113 10.33 -11.59 6.32
C ALA A 113 8.87 -11.65 5.87
N ILE A 114 8.24 -10.49 5.61
CA ILE A 114 6.85 -10.43 5.11
C ILE A 114 6.72 -11.07 3.73
N LEU A 115 7.61 -10.73 2.79
CA LEU A 115 7.61 -11.32 1.44
C LEU A 115 7.84 -12.82 1.50
N HIS A 116 8.74 -13.28 2.35
CA HIS A 116 9.00 -14.70 2.56
C HIS A 116 7.77 -15.43 3.13
N MET A 117 7.03 -14.79 4.03
CA MET A 117 5.77 -15.32 4.55
C MET A 117 4.70 -15.42 3.45
N GLY A 118 4.54 -14.38 2.62
CA GLY A 118 3.63 -14.41 1.46
C GLY A 118 3.95 -15.57 0.51
N MET A 119 5.22 -15.75 0.18
CA MET A 119 5.69 -16.86 -0.63
C MET A 119 5.38 -18.22 0.00
N LYS A 120 5.59 -18.40 1.30
CA LYS A 120 5.25 -19.64 2.02
C LYS A 120 3.75 -19.93 1.97
N MET A 121 2.90 -18.92 2.17
CA MET A 121 1.45 -19.06 2.06
C MET A 121 1.04 -19.47 0.65
N ARG A 122 1.62 -18.85 -0.37
CA ARG A 122 1.38 -19.21 -1.77
C ARG A 122 1.75 -20.66 -2.05
N VAL A 123 2.92 -21.10 -1.65
CA VAL A 123 3.37 -22.51 -1.84
C VAL A 123 2.44 -23.48 -1.12
N ALA A 124 2.01 -23.16 0.11
CA ALA A 124 1.07 -23.98 0.86
C ALA A 124 -0.28 -24.09 0.15
N CYS A 125 -0.84 -22.98 -0.34
CA CYS A 125 -2.09 -22.98 -1.11
C CYS A 125 -1.97 -23.76 -2.42
N CYS A 126 -0.89 -23.59 -3.18
CA CYS A 126 -0.62 -24.36 -4.38
C CYS A 126 -0.57 -25.87 -4.09
N SER A 127 0.11 -26.27 -3.01
CA SER A 127 0.16 -27.69 -2.58
C SER A 127 -1.21 -28.24 -2.22
N LEU A 128 -2.04 -27.46 -1.51
CA LEU A 128 -3.41 -27.84 -1.16
C LEU A 128 -4.30 -28.00 -2.41
N ILE A 129 -4.24 -27.05 -3.35
CA ILE A 129 -4.98 -27.10 -4.60
C ILE A 129 -4.57 -28.33 -5.41
N TYR A 130 -3.26 -28.60 -5.53
CA TYR A 130 -2.75 -29.77 -6.23
C TYR A 130 -3.25 -31.08 -5.60
N ARG A 131 -3.13 -31.21 -4.28
CA ARG A 131 -3.66 -32.39 -3.56
C ARG A 131 -5.16 -32.56 -3.73
N LYS A 132 -5.91 -31.46 -3.74
CA LYS A 132 -7.37 -31.51 -4.00
C LYS A 132 -7.65 -31.94 -5.43
N ALA A 133 -6.94 -31.39 -6.41
CA ALA A 133 -7.09 -31.75 -7.82
C ALA A 133 -6.87 -33.25 -8.05
N LEU A 134 -5.89 -33.88 -7.40
CA LEU A 134 -5.64 -35.31 -7.49
C LEU A 134 -6.77 -36.20 -6.88
N ARG A 135 -7.61 -35.63 -6.01
CA ARG A 135 -8.71 -36.34 -5.33
C ARG A 135 -10.07 -36.04 -5.93
N LEU A 136 -10.17 -35.19 -6.95
CA LEU A 136 -11.43 -34.86 -7.60
C LEU A 136 -11.94 -36.02 -8.41
N SER A 137 -13.26 -36.28 -8.35
CA SER A 137 -13.93 -37.23 -9.18
C SER A 137 -13.99 -36.76 -10.65
N ARG A 138 -14.18 -37.67 -11.59
CA ARG A 138 -14.30 -37.33 -13.03
C ARG A 138 -15.47 -36.38 -13.32
N THR A 139 -16.56 -36.48 -12.58
CA THR A 139 -17.71 -35.57 -12.70
C THR A 139 -17.37 -34.16 -12.28
N ALA A 140 -16.69 -33.98 -11.14
CA ALA A 140 -16.25 -32.68 -10.66
C ALA A 140 -15.13 -32.06 -11.54
N LEU A 141 -14.30 -32.89 -12.19
CA LEU A 141 -13.29 -32.43 -13.16
C LEU A 141 -13.95 -31.93 -14.46
N GLY A 142 -15.14 -32.43 -14.82
CA GLY A 142 -15.91 -31.95 -15.97
C GLY A 142 -16.51 -30.56 -15.79
N GLU A 143 -16.75 -30.13 -14.54
CA GLU A 143 -17.22 -28.78 -14.22
C GLU A 143 -16.09 -27.76 -14.17
N THR A 144 -14.83 -28.17 -13.96
CA THR A 144 -13.65 -27.31 -13.88
C THR A 144 -12.72 -27.54 -15.07
N THR A 145 -12.48 -26.50 -15.85
CA THR A 145 -11.51 -26.59 -16.96
C THR A 145 -10.09 -26.55 -16.43
N VAL A 146 -9.16 -27.24 -17.10
CA VAL A 146 -7.71 -27.17 -16.80
C VAL A 146 -7.24 -25.72 -16.81
N GLY A 147 -7.77 -24.88 -17.72
CA GLY A 147 -7.47 -23.46 -17.80
C GLY A 147 -7.86 -22.69 -16.54
N GLN A 148 -9.00 -23.01 -15.93
CA GLN A 148 -9.43 -22.40 -14.65
C GLN A 148 -8.48 -22.77 -13.50
N ALA A 149 -8.07 -24.04 -13.41
CA ALA A 149 -7.12 -24.48 -12.39
C ALA A 149 -5.75 -23.78 -12.54
N VAL A 150 -5.26 -23.66 -13.78
CA VAL A 150 -4.01 -22.95 -14.10
C VAL A 150 -4.14 -21.45 -13.76
N ASN A 151 -5.27 -20.81 -14.09
CA ASN A 151 -5.51 -19.40 -13.76
C ASN A 151 -5.56 -19.16 -12.24
N LEU A 152 -6.23 -20.05 -11.49
CA LEU A 152 -6.26 -20.01 -10.03
C LEU A 152 -4.85 -20.07 -9.43
N LEU A 153 -4.02 -21.00 -9.89
CA LEU A 153 -2.65 -21.20 -9.41
C LEU A 153 -1.73 -20.03 -9.80
N SER A 154 -1.89 -19.45 -11.00
CA SER A 154 -1.00 -18.41 -11.52
C SER A 154 -1.37 -17.02 -11.06
N ASN A 155 -2.66 -16.67 -11.03
CA ASN A 155 -3.14 -15.32 -10.79
C ASN A 155 -3.72 -15.12 -9.40
N ASP A 156 -4.64 -15.98 -8.96
CA ASP A 156 -5.37 -15.76 -7.71
C ASP A 156 -4.48 -16.03 -6.50
N VAL A 157 -3.71 -17.13 -6.54
CA VAL A 157 -2.79 -17.46 -5.44
C VAL A 157 -1.63 -16.45 -5.35
N ASN A 158 -1.24 -15.83 -6.44
CA ASN A 158 -0.22 -14.77 -6.44
C ASN A 158 -0.66 -13.50 -5.67
N ARG A 159 -1.97 -13.34 -5.42
CA ARG A 159 -2.50 -12.22 -4.62
C ARG A 159 -2.08 -12.29 -3.14
N PHE A 160 -1.72 -13.46 -2.62
CA PHE A 160 -1.22 -13.58 -1.25
C PHE A 160 0.07 -12.80 -1.03
N ASP A 161 0.97 -12.72 -2.04
CA ASP A 161 2.23 -11.97 -1.94
C ASP A 161 1.98 -10.47 -1.69
N VAL A 162 0.87 -9.94 -2.24
CA VAL A 162 0.48 -8.53 -2.08
C VAL A 162 -0.39 -8.31 -0.84
N ALA A 163 -1.37 -9.19 -0.61
CA ALA A 163 -2.34 -9.05 0.48
C ALA A 163 -1.69 -9.02 1.85
N ILE A 164 -0.67 -9.86 2.08
CA ILE A 164 0.01 -9.94 3.37
C ILE A 164 0.72 -8.65 3.75
N ILE A 165 1.16 -7.88 2.75
CA ILE A 165 1.80 -6.59 2.96
C ILE A 165 0.80 -5.59 3.55
N PHE A 166 -0.43 -5.56 3.02
CA PHE A 166 -1.46 -4.61 3.45
C PHE A 166 -2.15 -5.05 4.75
N LEU A 167 -2.21 -6.34 5.03
CA LEU A 167 -2.84 -6.89 6.23
C LEU A 167 -2.23 -6.30 7.52
N HIS A 168 -0.91 -6.07 7.56
CA HIS A 168 -0.25 -5.50 8.73
C HIS A 168 -0.64 -4.04 8.98
N TYR A 169 -0.94 -3.27 7.93
CA TYR A 169 -1.33 -1.87 8.12
C TYR A 169 -2.72 -1.71 8.74
N LEU A 170 -3.55 -2.76 8.73
CA LEU A 170 -4.88 -2.72 9.32
C LEU A 170 -4.83 -2.45 10.84
N TRP A 171 -3.84 -2.98 11.54
CA TRP A 171 -3.68 -2.78 12.98
C TRP A 171 -2.57 -1.78 13.33
N ILE A 172 -1.53 -1.68 12.51
CA ILE A 172 -0.46 -0.68 12.69
C ILE A 172 -0.99 0.74 12.47
N GLY A 173 -1.84 0.94 11.47
CA GLY A 173 -2.38 2.26 11.12
C GLY A 173 -3.08 2.99 12.27
N PRO A 174 -4.07 2.40 12.95
CA PRO A 174 -4.70 3.02 14.10
C PRO A 174 -3.72 3.30 15.25
N LEU A 175 -2.79 2.38 15.49
CA LEU A 175 -1.80 2.51 16.56
C LEU A 175 -0.80 3.65 16.27
N GLU A 176 -0.29 3.72 15.05
CA GLU A 176 0.57 4.80 14.57
C GLU A 176 -0.13 6.16 14.62
N THR A 177 -1.42 6.21 14.27
CA THR A 177 -2.22 7.44 14.35
C THR A 177 -2.31 7.95 15.78
N ILE A 178 -2.57 7.07 16.76
CA ILE A 178 -2.63 7.45 18.17
C ILE A 178 -1.28 8.01 18.65
N ILE A 179 -0.19 7.33 18.32
CA ILE A 179 1.17 7.73 18.71
C ILE A 179 1.51 9.09 18.11
N ILE A 180 1.29 9.28 16.81
CA ILE A 180 1.61 10.55 16.13
C ILE A 180 0.71 11.67 16.65
N THR A 181 -0.57 11.42 16.88
CA THR A 181 -1.48 12.41 17.46
C THR A 181 -1.00 12.86 18.84
N TYR A 182 -0.49 11.95 19.66
CA TYR A 182 0.10 12.30 20.96
C TYR A 182 1.32 13.21 20.80
N PHE A 183 2.25 12.92 19.86
CA PHE A 183 3.40 13.78 19.62
C PHE A 183 3.01 15.15 19.08
N MET A 184 2.04 15.19 18.15
CA MET A 184 1.51 16.46 17.65
C MET A 184 0.81 17.26 18.73
N TYR A 185 0.08 16.61 19.64
CA TYR A 185 -0.55 17.25 20.78
C TYR A 185 0.49 17.91 21.72
N ARG A 186 1.64 17.29 21.91
CA ARG A 186 2.74 17.87 22.72
C ARG A 186 3.35 19.12 22.09
N GLU A 187 3.28 19.30 20.77
CA GLU A 187 3.85 20.45 20.04
C GLU A 187 2.84 21.58 19.80
N VAL A 188 1.59 21.25 19.48
CA VAL A 188 0.55 22.22 19.08
C VAL A 188 -0.78 22.06 19.83
N GLU A 189 -0.78 21.32 20.92
CA GLU A 189 -1.92 21.14 21.83
C GLU A 189 -3.21 20.67 21.11
N ILE A 190 -4.37 21.27 21.43
CA ILE A 190 -5.70 20.89 20.92
C ILE A 190 -5.77 21.02 19.39
N SER A 191 -5.00 21.91 18.77
CA SER A 191 -5.00 22.10 17.32
C SER A 191 -4.60 20.83 16.56
N ALA A 192 -3.74 19.98 17.15
CA ALA A 192 -3.39 18.68 16.58
C ALA A 192 -4.61 17.76 16.47
N VAL A 193 -5.44 17.71 17.51
CA VAL A 193 -6.63 16.86 17.55
C VAL A 193 -7.64 17.28 16.47
N ILE A 194 -7.84 18.60 16.30
CA ILE A 194 -8.70 19.14 15.23
C ILE A 194 -8.21 18.70 13.86
N GLY A 195 -6.92 18.83 13.58
CA GLY A 195 -6.35 18.41 12.30
C GLY A 195 -6.48 16.91 12.04
N VAL A 196 -6.22 16.08 13.04
CA VAL A 196 -6.39 14.61 12.90
C VAL A 196 -7.86 14.25 12.74
N ALA A 197 -8.79 14.90 13.44
CA ALA A 197 -10.22 14.67 13.26
C ALA A 197 -10.68 14.98 11.83
N VAL A 198 -10.19 16.06 11.24
CA VAL A 198 -10.44 16.38 9.82
C VAL A 198 -9.86 15.30 8.91
N LEU A 199 -8.66 14.79 9.18
CA LEU A 199 -8.06 13.70 8.39
C LEU A 199 -8.93 12.44 8.48
N LEU A 200 -9.40 12.06 9.66
CA LEU A 200 -10.28 10.91 9.85
C LEU A 200 -11.63 11.07 9.14
N MET A 201 -12.16 12.30 9.06
CA MET A 201 -13.39 12.59 8.32
C MET A 201 -13.26 12.34 6.81
N PHE A 202 -12.05 12.41 6.26
CA PHE A 202 -11.80 12.12 4.84
C PHE A 202 -11.74 10.62 4.52
N ILE A 203 -11.52 9.73 5.49
CA ILE A 203 -11.42 8.28 5.28
C ILE A 203 -12.68 7.69 4.61
N PRO A 204 -13.92 7.93 5.11
CA PRO A 204 -15.12 7.38 4.49
C PRO A 204 -15.33 7.88 3.05
N LEU A 205 -14.96 9.12 2.76
CA LEU A 205 -15.03 9.66 1.40
C LEU A 205 -14.07 8.93 0.46
N GLN A 206 -12.86 8.64 0.91
CA GLN A 206 -11.89 7.85 0.15
C GLN A 206 -12.37 6.41 -0.07
N GLY A 207 -12.96 5.79 0.95
CA GLY A 207 -13.57 4.46 0.84
C GLY A 207 -14.69 4.43 -0.22
N TYR A 208 -15.51 5.48 -0.27
CA TYR A 208 -16.53 5.62 -1.31
C TYR A 208 -15.94 5.74 -2.73
N LEU A 209 -14.89 6.56 -2.90
CA LEU A 209 -14.19 6.70 -4.17
C LEU A 209 -13.51 5.38 -4.59
N GLY A 210 -12.91 4.66 -3.64
CA GLY A 210 -12.33 3.33 -3.85
C GLY A 210 -13.37 2.31 -4.34
N LYS A 211 -14.54 2.25 -3.68
CA LYS A 211 -15.65 1.38 -4.11
C LYS A 211 -16.14 1.72 -5.51
N ARG A 212 -16.30 2.99 -5.84
CA ARG A 212 -16.66 3.43 -7.20
C ARG A 212 -15.60 3.05 -8.24
N SER A 213 -14.32 3.23 -7.91
CA SER A 213 -13.20 2.83 -8.77
C SER A 213 -13.20 1.32 -9.04
N SER A 214 -13.47 0.50 -8.03
CA SER A 214 -13.56 -0.96 -8.16
C SER A 214 -14.70 -1.39 -9.11
N ILE A 215 -15.89 -0.80 -8.95
CA ILE A 215 -17.03 -1.09 -9.84
C ILE A 215 -16.73 -0.73 -11.29
N LEU A 216 -16.09 0.43 -11.53
CA LEU A 216 -15.73 0.84 -12.88
C LEU A 216 -14.63 -0.04 -13.47
N ARG A 217 -13.68 -0.51 -12.66
CA ARG A 217 -12.66 -1.47 -13.08
C ARG A 217 -13.28 -2.77 -13.59
N LEU A 218 -14.27 -3.31 -12.84
CA LEU A 218 -15.02 -4.49 -13.27
C LEU A 218 -15.75 -4.25 -14.59
N ARG A 219 -16.43 -3.12 -14.72
CA ARG A 219 -17.11 -2.76 -15.99
C ARG A 219 -16.13 -2.60 -17.15
N THR A 220 -14.95 -2.05 -16.91
CA THR A 220 -13.90 -1.96 -17.94
C THR A 220 -13.46 -3.34 -18.37
N ALA A 221 -13.19 -4.26 -17.43
CA ALA A 221 -12.81 -5.63 -17.73
C ALA A 221 -13.88 -6.33 -18.60
N MET A 222 -15.17 -6.24 -18.23
CA MET A 222 -16.25 -6.83 -19.02
C MET A 222 -16.31 -6.29 -20.47
N ARG A 223 -16.09 -4.98 -20.67
CA ARG A 223 -16.07 -4.40 -22.02
C ARG A 223 -14.82 -4.76 -22.81
N THR A 224 -13.69 -4.89 -22.14
CA THR A 224 -12.46 -5.39 -22.76
C THR A 224 -12.62 -6.84 -23.19
N ASP A 225 -13.19 -7.70 -22.34
CA ASP A 225 -13.44 -9.11 -22.63
C ASP A 225 -14.39 -9.27 -23.84
N GLU A 226 -15.47 -8.46 -23.92
CA GLU A 226 -16.38 -8.43 -25.06
C GLU A 226 -15.63 -8.12 -26.35
N ARG A 227 -14.79 -7.09 -26.37
CA ARG A 227 -14.00 -6.73 -27.55
C ARG A 227 -12.98 -7.83 -27.92
N VAL A 228 -12.28 -8.39 -26.92
CA VAL A 228 -11.30 -9.45 -27.17
C VAL A 228 -11.97 -10.70 -27.74
N ARG A 229 -13.15 -11.07 -27.20
CA ARG A 229 -13.92 -12.20 -27.72
C ARG A 229 -14.29 -11.97 -29.20
N LEU A 230 -14.86 -10.80 -29.54
CA LEU A 230 -15.19 -10.45 -30.91
C LEU A 230 -13.96 -10.49 -31.83
N THR A 231 -12.83 -9.99 -31.35
CA THR A 231 -11.57 -10.01 -32.11
C THR A 231 -11.11 -11.44 -32.38
N ASN A 232 -11.20 -12.32 -31.38
CA ASN A 232 -10.82 -13.72 -31.54
C ASN A 232 -11.75 -14.47 -32.51
N GLU A 233 -13.06 -14.20 -32.47
CA GLU A 233 -14.04 -14.77 -33.42
C GLU A 233 -13.71 -14.33 -34.86
N ILE A 234 -13.36 -13.06 -35.07
CA ILE A 234 -12.98 -12.54 -36.40
C ILE A 234 -11.68 -13.19 -36.88
N ILE A 235 -10.65 -13.29 -36.00
CA ILE A 235 -9.39 -13.92 -36.37
C ILE A 235 -9.60 -15.41 -36.74
N SER A 236 -10.43 -16.11 -35.98
CA SER A 236 -10.74 -17.53 -36.26
C SER A 236 -11.48 -17.69 -37.58
N GLY A 237 -12.33 -16.75 -37.97
CA GLY A 237 -13.08 -16.76 -39.23
C GLY A 237 -12.50 -15.94 -40.36
N ILE A 238 -11.21 -15.53 -40.28
CA ILE A 238 -10.59 -14.56 -41.19
C ILE A 238 -10.63 -14.99 -42.66
N GLN A 239 -10.56 -16.30 -42.96
CA GLN A 239 -10.63 -16.80 -44.31
C GLN A 239 -12.00 -16.52 -44.95
N ALA A 240 -13.08 -16.81 -44.23
CA ALA A 240 -14.44 -16.54 -44.71
C ALA A 240 -14.68 -15.04 -44.88
N ILE A 241 -14.23 -14.23 -43.93
CA ILE A 241 -14.33 -12.75 -43.99
C ILE A 241 -13.64 -12.19 -45.22
N LYS A 242 -12.47 -12.72 -45.56
CA LYS A 242 -11.69 -12.33 -46.74
C LYS A 242 -12.36 -12.79 -48.03
N MET A 243 -12.85 -14.03 -48.07
CA MET A 243 -13.53 -14.56 -49.25
C MET A 243 -14.81 -13.79 -49.62
N TYR A 244 -15.58 -13.34 -48.61
CA TYR A 244 -16.82 -12.62 -48.82
C TYR A 244 -16.66 -11.09 -48.78
N THR A 245 -15.45 -10.55 -48.62
CA THR A 245 -15.17 -9.11 -48.56
C THR A 245 -15.93 -8.40 -47.43
N TRP A 246 -16.05 -9.06 -46.25
CA TRP A 246 -16.79 -8.57 -45.09
C TRP A 246 -15.91 -7.78 -44.09
N GLU A 247 -14.74 -7.33 -44.49
CA GLU A 247 -13.82 -6.61 -43.60
C GLU A 247 -14.46 -5.35 -43.01
N LYS A 248 -15.16 -4.57 -43.84
CA LYS A 248 -15.74 -3.29 -43.40
C LYS A 248 -16.84 -3.46 -42.33
N PRO A 249 -17.87 -4.33 -42.50
CA PRO A 249 -18.85 -4.62 -41.44
C PRO A 249 -18.24 -5.08 -40.11
N PHE A 250 -17.23 -5.96 -40.18
CA PHE A 250 -16.58 -6.45 -38.96
C PHE A 250 -15.67 -5.42 -38.31
N SER A 251 -15.01 -4.56 -39.10
CA SER A 251 -14.28 -3.38 -38.59
C SER A 251 -15.22 -2.45 -37.83
N ASP A 252 -16.38 -2.13 -38.36
CA ASP A 252 -17.38 -1.27 -37.72
C ASP A 252 -17.91 -1.89 -36.41
N LEU A 253 -18.02 -3.22 -36.36
CA LEU A 253 -18.42 -3.94 -35.14
C LEU A 253 -17.37 -3.79 -34.04
N ILE A 254 -16.08 -4.02 -34.34
CA ILE A 254 -14.98 -3.84 -33.39
C ILE A 254 -14.90 -2.38 -32.96
N GLU A 255 -15.06 -1.43 -33.88
CA GLU A 255 -14.98 0.00 -33.54
C GLU A 255 -16.10 0.41 -32.57
N ARG A 256 -17.31 -0.12 -32.72
CA ARG A 256 -18.41 0.11 -31.75
C ARG A 256 -18.07 -0.46 -30.38
N ALA A 257 -17.58 -1.70 -30.32
CA ALA A 257 -17.14 -2.32 -29.07
C ALA A 257 -16.03 -1.50 -28.41
N ARG A 258 -15.04 -1.05 -29.18
CA ARG A 258 -13.95 -0.19 -28.72
C ARG A 258 -14.44 1.17 -28.21
N ARG A 259 -15.36 1.82 -28.90
CA ARG A 259 -15.95 3.08 -28.43
C ARG A 259 -16.66 2.92 -27.07
N ASN A 260 -17.38 1.82 -26.88
CA ASN A 260 -18.02 1.51 -25.60
C ASN A 260 -17.00 1.26 -24.48
N GLU A 261 -15.93 0.52 -24.76
CA GLU A 261 -14.80 0.29 -23.83
C GLU A 261 -14.15 1.63 -23.44
N ILE A 262 -13.82 2.50 -24.39
CA ILE A 262 -13.19 3.80 -24.15
C ILE A 262 -14.04 4.70 -23.27
N LYS A 263 -15.39 4.69 -23.40
CA LYS A 263 -16.28 5.46 -22.52
C LYS A 263 -16.09 5.07 -21.05
N VAL A 264 -15.99 3.78 -20.77
CA VAL A 264 -15.80 3.28 -19.39
C VAL A 264 -14.38 3.53 -18.90
N ILE A 265 -13.36 3.33 -19.75
CA ILE A 265 -11.96 3.64 -19.44
C ILE A 265 -11.81 5.12 -19.08
N ARG A 266 -12.44 6.02 -19.85
CA ARG A 266 -12.41 7.46 -19.56
C ARG A 266 -13.00 7.78 -18.20
N ALA A 267 -14.15 7.21 -17.85
CA ALA A 267 -14.77 7.38 -16.54
C ALA A 267 -13.85 6.84 -15.41
N THR A 268 -13.22 5.69 -15.61
CA THR A 268 -12.25 5.11 -14.67
C THR A 268 -11.04 6.04 -14.47
N SER A 269 -10.52 6.61 -15.58
CA SER A 269 -9.38 7.53 -15.54
C SER A 269 -9.71 8.84 -14.81
N TYR A 270 -10.91 9.38 -14.99
CA TYR A 270 -11.36 10.57 -14.24
C TYR A 270 -11.44 10.28 -12.73
N ILE A 271 -12.06 9.18 -12.32
CA ILE A 271 -12.14 8.83 -10.90
C ILE A 271 -10.73 8.60 -10.32
N ARG A 272 -9.85 7.94 -11.07
CA ARG A 272 -8.46 7.75 -10.66
C ARG A 272 -7.74 9.10 -10.48
N GLY A 273 -7.91 10.03 -11.42
CA GLY A 273 -7.37 11.39 -11.33
C GLY A 273 -7.88 12.13 -10.10
N VAL A 274 -9.19 12.09 -9.84
CA VAL A 274 -9.82 12.70 -8.66
C VAL A 274 -9.25 12.07 -7.39
N THR A 275 -9.14 10.75 -7.31
CA THR A 275 -8.58 10.06 -6.12
C THR A 275 -7.14 10.49 -5.86
N MET A 276 -6.29 10.56 -6.90
CA MET A 276 -4.90 11.00 -6.76
C MET A 276 -4.78 12.46 -6.30
N SER A 277 -5.57 13.35 -6.90
CA SER A 277 -5.62 14.76 -6.49
C SER A 277 -6.12 14.91 -5.06
N PHE A 278 -7.10 14.11 -4.67
CA PHE A 278 -7.69 14.14 -3.34
C PHE A 278 -6.69 13.73 -2.24
N ILE A 279 -5.82 12.76 -2.52
CA ILE A 279 -4.75 12.33 -1.60
C ILE A 279 -3.81 13.51 -1.26
N ILE A 280 -3.41 14.27 -2.27
CA ILE A 280 -2.53 15.43 -2.09
C ILE A 280 -3.26 16.57 -1.38
N PHE A 281 -4.49 16.85 -1.81
CA PHE A 281 -5.34 17.91 -1.25
C PHE A 281 -5.60 17.69 0.25
N THR A 282 -5.96 16.47 0.66
CA THR A 282 -6.25 16.14 2.07
C THR A 282 -5.10 16.52 2.99
N THR A 283 -3.85 16.20 2.61
CA THR A 283 -2.69 16.51 3.44
C THR A 283 -2.48 18.02 3.59
N ARG A 284 -2.64 18.78 2.50
CA ARG A 284 -2.49 20.24 2.54
C ARG A 284 -3.59 20.89 3.34
N MET A 285 -4.80 20.39 3.19
CA MET A 285 -5.97 20.92 3.90
C MET A 285 -5.91 20.65 5.40
N THR A 286 -5.52 19.43 5.81
CA THR A 286 -5.36 19.11 7.24
C THR A 286 -4.25 19.94 7.88
N LEU A 287 -3.12 20.12 7.21
CA LEU A 287 -2.04 20.99 7.69
C LEU A 287 -2.53 22.43 7.84
N PHE A 288 -3.21 22.98 6.83
CA PHE A 288 -3.76 24.33 6.86
C PHE A 288 -4.73 24.53 8.03
N ILE A 289 -5.69 23.60 8.22
CA ILE A 289 -6.68 23.68 9.30
C ILE A 289 -5.99 23.61 10.68
N THR A 290 -4.98 22.75 10.84
CA THR A 290 -4.23 22.67 12.10
C THR A 290 -3.49 23.97 12.41
N ILE A 291 -2.85 24.56 11.41
CA ILE A 291 -2.13 25.83 11.56
C ILE A 291 -3.13 26.95 11.87
N LEU A 292 -4.25 27.00 11.12
CA LEU A 292 -5.30 28.00 11.35
C LEU A 292 -5.88 27.90 12.78
N ALA A 293 -6.20 26.67 13.24
CA ALA A 293 -6.66 26.45 14.59
C ALA A 293 -5.63 26.92 15.64
N TYR A 294 -4.34 26.63 15.40
CA TYR A 294 -3.26 27.04 16.30
C TYR A 294 -3.13 28.56 16.42
N VAL A 295 -3.28 29.28 15.31
CA VAL A 295 -3.26 30.77 15.29
C VAL A 295 -4.51 31.35 15.97
N LEU A 296 -5.70 30.75 15.75
CA LEU A 296 -6.92 31.19 16.40
C LEU A 296 -6.93 31.02 17.93
N TYR A 297 -6.06 30.16 18.45
CA TYR A 297 -5.80 30.03 19.90
C TYR A 297 -4.71 31.00 20.39
N ASP A 298 -4.40 32.07 19.66
CA ASP A 298 -3.41 33.13 19.97
C ASP A 298 -1.97 32.61 20.16
N HIS A 299 -1.63 31.47 19.58
CA HIS A 299 -0.27 30.95 19.64
C HIS A 299 0.57 31.43 18.44
N LYS A 300 1.82 31.86 18.71
CA LYS A 300 2.75 32.25 17.64
C LYS A 300 3.28 31.05 16.90
N ILE A 301 3.17 31.09 15.58
CA ILE A 301 3.72 30.05 14.69
C ILE A 301 5.23 30.24 14.55
N THR A 302 5.98 29.15 14.72
CA THR A 302 7.40 29.04 14.39
C THR A 302 7.61 28.12 13.20
N ALA A 303 8.64 28.39 12.38
CA ALA A 303 8.99 27.53 11.24
C ALA A 303 9.25 26.07 11.67
N GLU A 304 9.88 25.87 12.81
CA GLU A 304 10.11 24.56 13.44
C GLU A 304 8.83 23.74 13.57
N LYS A 305 7.78 24.32 14.18
CA LYS A 305 6.49 23.63 14.38
C LYS A 305 5.83 23.25 13.06
N VAL A 306 5.89 24.13 12.06
CA VAL A 306 5.34 23.85 10.73
C VAL A 306 6.07 22.67 10.05
N PHE A 307 7.38 22.58 10.17
CA PHE A 307 8.16 21.46 9.64
C PHE A 307 7.84 20.14 10.33
N ILE A 308 7.77 20.15 11.67
CA ILE A 308 7.40 18.98 12.47
C ILE A 308 5.99 18.48 12.08
N LEU A 309 5.00 19.39 12.03
CA LEU A 309 3.64 19.05 11.61
C LEU A 309 3.57 18.50 10.19
N THR A 310 4.29 19.13 9.25
CA THR A 310 4.34 18.66 7.86
C THR A 310 4.89 17.23 7.77
N ALA A 311 5.94 16.93 8.52
CA ALA A 311 6.53 15.59 8.57
C ALA A 311 5.55 14.57 9.16
N TYR A 312 4.88 14.88 10.26
CA TYR A 312 3.88 14.00 10.87
C TYR A 312 2.66 13.78 9.97
N TYR A 313 2.12 14.81 9.33
CA TYR A 313 1.02 14.65 8.39
C TYR A 313 1.41 13.84 7.15
N ASN A 314 2.66 13.89 6.70
CA ASN A 314 3.13 13.04 5.62
C ASN A 314 3.17 11.55 6.04
N ILE A 315 3.54 11.24 7.28
CA ILE A 315 3.50 9.87 7.82
C ILE A 315 2.05 9.39 7.89
N LEU A 316 1.16 10.18 8.54
CA LEU A 316 -0.27 9.85 8.68
C LEU A 316 -0.97 9.69 7.31
N ARG A 317 -0.65 10.55 6.35
CA ARG A 317 -1.17 10.45 4.99
C ARG A 317 -0.87 9.08 4.40
N GLN A 318 0.37 8.63 4.54
CA GLN A 318 0.80 7.39 3.94
C GLN A 318 0.05 6.20 4.53
N THR A 319 -0.08 6.16 5.84
CA THR A 319 -0.74 5.08 6.55
C THR A 319 -2.25 5.11 6.35
N MET A 320 -2.91 6.26 6.55
CA MET A 320 -4.36 6.37 6.55
C MET A 320 -4.97 6.55 5.16
N THR A 321 -4.25 7.19 4.24
CA THR A 321 -4.81 7.57 2.94
C THR A 321 -4.41 6.59 1.83
N VAL A 322 -3.25 5.95 1.95
CA VAL A 322 -2.71 5.06 0.91
C VAL A 322 -2.91 3.60 1.26
N PHE A 323 -2.68 3.20 2.52
CA PHE A 323 -2.69 1.79 2.91
C PHE A 323 -4.04 1.32 3.46
N PHE A 324 -4.74 2.13 4.24
CA PHE A 324 -5.99 1.74 4.87
C PHE A 324 -7.17 1.52 3.89
N PRO A 325 -7.33 2.28 2.77
CA PRO A 325 -8.43 2.08 1.82
C PRO A 325 -8.20 1.01 0.75
N GLN A 326 -7.04 0.33 0.69
CA GLN A 326 -6.71 -0.71 -0.28
C GLN A 326 -7.08 -2.10 0.22
#